data_5fbd81b0927db372f533fbc9e05408ce
#
_entry.id   5fbd81b0927db372f533fbc9e05408ce
#
_cell.length_a   1.000
_cell.length_b   1.000
_cell.length_c   1.000
_cell.angle_alpha   90.00
_cell.angle_beta   90.00
_cell.angle_gamma   90.00
#
_symmetry.space_group_name_H-M   'P 1'
#
loop_
_entity.id
_entity.type
_entity.pdbx_description
1 polymer ?
#
loop_
_entity_poly.entity_id
_entity_poly.type
_entity_poly.pdbx_seq_one_letter_code
_entity_poly.pdbx_strand_id
1 'polypeptide(L)'
;MQSESSSIKVYFADEFKRNLRALSKKYRHIRSDIQPIVEQLQAGELPGNRIPGINDIVFKVRVKNTDIKKGKSAGYRLIYYVQMPTAIFLMSIYAKSEQVDISAEQILQIISQLNDAIIPEEIQDREGSDRPEG
;
A
#
# COMPACT_ATOMS: atom_id res chain seq x y z
N MET A 1 -14.43 15.31 17.50
CA MET A 1 -14.32 15.07 17.27
C MET A 1 -13.82 14.47 16.53
N GLN A 2 -13.61 14.59 16.17
CA GLN A 2 -13.24 14.14 15.57
C GLN A 2 -12.87 13.06 15.27
N SER A 3 -12.82 12.89 15.63
CA SER A 3 -12.32 11.61 15.67
C SER A 3 -12.85 10.72 14.65
N GLU A 4 -14.01 10.81 14.36
CA GLU A 4 -14.53 10.00 13.36
C GLU A 4 -13.89 10.27 12.07
N SER A 5 -13.48 11.43 11.88
CA SER A 5 -12.82 11.73 10.66
C SER A 5 -11.53 10.97 10.58
N SER A 6 -11.02 10.54 11.69
CA SER A 6 -9.78 9.82 11.64
C SER A 6 -10.00 8.36 11.40
N SER A 7 -11.14 7.99 10.92
CA SER A 7 -11.41 6.60 10.63
C SER A 7 -10.86 6.14 9.30
N ILE A 8 -9.72 6.65 8.92
CA ILE A 8 -9.08 6.19 7.69
C ILE A 8 -8.46 4.85 7.94
N LYS A 9 -8.82 3.89 7.12
CA LYS A 9 -8.28 2.54 7.24
C LYS A 9 -7.19 2.33 6.23
N VAL A 10 -6.11 1.73 6.67
CA VAL A 10 -4.97 1.43 5.81
C VAL A 10 -4.88 -0.08 5.69
N TYR A 11 -5.00 -0.55 4.46
CA TYR A 11 -4.98 -1.97 4.17
C TYR A 11 -3.69 -2.34 3.46
N PHE A 12 -3.30 -3.60 3.55
CA PHE A 12 -2.12 -4.11 2.88
C PHE A 12 -2.60 -5.04 1.77
N ALA A 13 -2.28 -4.68 0.53
CA ALA A 13 -2.56 -5.58 -0.58
C ALA A 13 -1.69 -6.83 -0.47
N ASP A 14 -2.12 -7.92 -1.09
CA ASP A 14 -1.35 -9.16 -1.04
C ASP A 14 0.05 -8.96 -1.58
N GLU A 15 0.18 -8.21 -2.66
CA GLU A 15 1.49 -7.93 -3.23
C GLU A 15 2.38 -7.24 -2.20
N PHE A 16 1.83 -6.25 -1.48
CA PHE A 16 2.60 -5.53 -0.48
C PHE A 16 3.07 -6.49 0.62
N LYS A 17 2.18 -7.38 1.04
CA LYS A 17 2.53 -8.35 2.09
C LYS A 17 3.67 -9.26 1.63
N ARG A 18 3.64 -9.68 0.38
CA ARG A 18 4.71 -10.52 -0.16
C ARG A 18 6.03 -9.76 -0.19
N ASN A 19 5.97 -8.51 -0.66
CA ASN A 19 7.17 -7.69 -0.69
C ASN A 19 7.74 -7.51 0.70
N LEU A 20 6.86 -7.21 1.66
CA LEU A 20 7.28 -6.95 3.02
C LEU A 20 7.94 -8.19 3.62
N ARG A 21 7.34 -9.34 3.40
CA ARG A 21 7.88 -10.58 3.93
C ARG A 21 9.26 -10.87 3.35
N ALA A 22 9.41 -10.69 2.04
CA ALA A 22 10.68 -10.95 1.39
C ALA A 22 11.76 -9.97 1.87
N LEU A 23 11.42 -8.70 1.98
CA LEU A 23 12.39 -7.69 2.38
C LEU A 23 12.75 -7.82 3.85
N SER A 24 11.83 -8.30 4.67
CA SER A 24 12.10 -8.41 6.11
C SER A 24 13.17 -9.46 6.42
N LYS A 25 13.41 -10.37 5.50
CA LYS A 25 14.48 -11.35 5.68
C LYS A 25 15.84 -10.70 5.58
N LYS A 26 15.92 -9.60 4.84
CA LYS A 26 17.17 -8.90 4.62
C LYS A 26 17.28 -7.65 5.47
N TYR A 27 16.15 -6.98 5.70
CA TYR A 27 16.14 -5.72 6.44
C TYR A 27 15.22 -5.89 7.65
N ARG A 28 15.85 -6.09 8.79
CA ARG A 28 15.12 -6.45 10.01
C ARG A 28 14.17 -5.39 10.51
N HIS A 29 14.45 -4.13 10.22
CA HIS A 29 13.67 -3.02 10.77
C HIS A 29 12.67 -2.44 9.79
N ILE A 30 12.38 -3.17 8.70
CA ILE A 30 11.50 -2.60 7.68
C ILE A 30 10.12 -2.26 8.24
N ARG A 31 9.59 -3.08 9.13
CA ARG A 31 8.25 -2.81 9.66
C ARG A 31 8.22 -1.53 10.48
N SER A 32 9.24 -1.31 11.29
CA SER A 32 9.29 -0.05 12.03
C SER A 32 9.62 1.12 11.12
N ASP A 33 10.32 0.87 10.02
CA ASP A 33 10.64 1.94 9.09
C ASP A 33 9.41 2.44 8.34
N ILE A 34 8.44 1.58 8.09
CA ILE A 34 7.23 2.01 7.39
C ILE A 34 6.16 2.55 8.34
N GLN A 35 6.31 2.33 9.63
CA GLN A 35 5.30 2.73 10.58
C GLN A 35 4.95 4.22 10.51
N PRO A 36 5.91 5.14 10.39
CA PRO A 36 5.57 6.55 10.27
C PRO A 36 4.68 6.85 9.08
N ILE A 37 4.87 6.15 7.96
CA ILE A 37 4.04 6.36 6.80
C ILE A 37 2.61 5.90 7.07
N VAL A 38 2.47 4.74 7.70
CA VAL A 38 1.14 4.24 8.05
C VAL A 38 0.42 5.25 8.93
N GLU A 39 1.13 5.79 9.92
CA GLU A 39 0.53 6.77 10.83
C GLU A 39 0.14 8.05 10.13
N GLN A 40 0.96 8.51 9.19
CA GLN A 40 0.62 9.70 8.42
C GLN A 40 -0.65 9.47 7.61
N LEU A 41 -0.76 8.32 6.98
CA LEU A 41 -1.93 8.00 6.19
C LEU A 41 -3.17 7.92 7.07
N GLN A 42 -3.04 7.33 8.24
CA GLN A 42 -4.16 7.24 9.17
C GLN A 42 -4.60 8.62 9.65
N ALA A 43 -3.67 9.55 9.67
CA ALA A 43 -3.96 10.92 10.09
C ALA A 43 -4.50 11.79 8.95
N GLY A 44 -4.64 11.22 7.76
CA GLY A 44 -5.17 11.96 6.64
C GLY A 44 -4.14 12.62 5.78
N GLU A 45 -2.87 12.38 6.03
CA GLU A 45 -1.81 12.95 5.22
C GLU A 45 -1.51 12.03 4.04
N LEU A 46 -1.08 12.62 2.94
CA LEU A 46 -0.75 11.85 1.74
C LEU A 46 0.70 12.17 1.36
N PRO A 47 1.66 11.56 2.05
CA PRO A 47 3.07 11.86 1.78
C PRO A 47 3.51 11.33 0.42
N GLY A 48 4.54 11.94 -0.12
CA GLY A 48 5.10 11.52 -1.40
C GLY A 48 4.48 12.27 -2.55
N ASN A 49 4.61 11.70 -3.73
CA ASN A 49 4.16 12.34 -4.95
C ASN A 49 3.21 11.44 -5.71
N ARG A 50 2.18 12.04 -6.26
CA ARG A 50 1.24 11.27 -7.07
C ARG A 50 1.93 10.81 -8.35
N ILE A 51 1.68 9.58 -8.73
CA ILE A 51 2.26 9.01 -9.94
C ILE A 51 1.42 9.48 -11.13
N PRO A 52 2.05 10.15 -12.09
CA PRO A 52 1.30 10.64 -13.24
C PRO A 52 0.98 9.52 -14.21
N GLY A 53 0.02 9.76 -15.08
CA GLY A 53 -0.28 8.80 -16.13
C GLY A 53 -1.18 7.67 -15.70
N ILE A 54 -1.66 7.70 -14.48
CA ILE A 54 -2.59 6.70 -13.97
C ILE A 54 -3.83 7.44 -13.49
N ASN A 55 -4.99 7.00 -13.94
CA ASN A 55 -6.24 7.67 -13.54
C ASN A 55 -6.53 7.49 -12.06
N ASP A 56 -6.19 6.35 -11.51
CA ASP A 56 -6.39 6.11 -10.10
C ASP A 56 -5.43 6.97 -9.29
N ILE A 57 -5.78 7.23 -8.04
CA ILE A 57 -4.97 8.08 -7.17
C ILE A 57 -3.92 7.23 -6.50
N VAL A 58 -2.74 7.23 -7.06
CA VAL A 58 -1.63 6.39 -6.59
C VAL A 58 -0.44 7.29 -6.30
N PHE A 59 0.18 7.05 -5.16
CA PHE A 59 1.34 7.82 -4.71
C PHE A 59 2.56 6.95 -4.53
N LYS A 60 3.71 7.57 -4.68
CA LYS A 60 5.00 6.93 -4.40
C LYS A 60 5.70 7.77 -3.35
N VAL A 61 6.15 7.13 -2.28
CA VAL A 61 6.80 7.83 -1.18
C VAL A 61 8.11 7.13 -0.83
N ARG A 62 9.11 7.93 -0.49
CA ARG A 62 10.41 7.42 -0.05
C ARG A 62 10.34 7.08 1.42
N VAL A 63 10.95 5.95 1.78
CA VAL A 63 10.99 5.51 3.16
C VAL A 63 12.44 5.21 3.50
N LYS A 64 12.91 5.76 4.61
CA LYS A 64 14.28 5.55 5.06
C LYS A 64 14.45 4.08 5.46
N ASN A 65 15.60 3.51 5.09
CA ASN A 65 15.94 2.16 5.49
C ASN A 65 16.99 2.27 6.60
N THR A 66 16.60 2.01 7.84
CA THR A 66 17.50 2.18 8.96
C THR A 66 18.52 1.05 9.09
N ASP A 67 18.36 -0.01 8.31
CA ASP A 67 19.33 -1.10 8.31
C ASP A 67 20.55 -0.80 7.45
N ILE A 68 20.51 0.27 6.66
CA ILE A 68 21.65 0.67 5.86
C ILE A 68 22.04 2.07 6.25
N LYS A 69 23.28 2.43 5.95
CA LYS A 69 23.81 3.71 6.38
C LYS A 69 23.82 4.76 5.29
N LYS A 70 23.16 4.49 4.20
CA LYS A 70 23.10 5.44 3.11
C LYS A 70 21.90 6.35 3.30
N GLY A 71 21.87 7.45 2.54
CA GLY A 71 20.80 8.40 2.66
C GLY A 71 19.48 7.89 2.14
N LYS A 72 18.46 8.75 2.19
CA LYS A 72 17.12 8.37 1.81
C LYS A 72 16.99 7.92 0.37
N SER A 73 17.89 8.38 -0.49
CA SER A 73 17.82 7.97 -1.88
C SER A 73 18.04 6.49 -2.05
N ALA A 74 18.65 5.85 -1.07
CA ALA A 74 18.88 4.41 -1.14
C ALA A 74 17.91 3.61 -0.32
N GLY A 75 16.85 4.25 0.20
CA GLY A 75 15.89 3.54 1.01
C GLY A 75 14.87 2.78 0.20
N TYR A 76 13.67 2.71 0.71
CA TYR A 76 12.58 2.03 0.04
C TYR A 76 11.72 3.01 -0.74
N ARG A 77 10.98 2.47 -1.67
CA ARG A 77 9.88 3.19 -2.31
C ARG A 77 8.62 2.43 -2.00
N LEU A 78 7.64 3.13 -1.45
CA LEU A 78 6.36 2.53 -1.09
C LEU A 78 5.29 3.13 -1.98
N ILE A 79 4.46 2.27 -2.55
CA ILE A 79 3.38 2.69 -3.46
C ILE A 79 2.07 2.48 -2.74
N TYR A 80 1.23 3.51 -2.70
CA TYR A 80 -0.09 3.34 -2.09
C TYR A 80 -1.17 3.94 -2.98
N TYR A 81 -2.38 3.44 -2.79
CA TYR A 81 -3.53 3.72 -3.62
C TYR A 81 -4.64 4.26 -2.72
N VAL A 82 -5.15 5.43 -3.06
CA VAL A 82 -6.26 6.03 -2.34
C VAL A 82 -7.54 5.60 -3.06
N GLN A 83 -8.16 4.54 -2.58
CA GLN A 83 -9.35 4.02 -3.22
C GLN A 83 -10.54 4.94 -2.94
N MET A 84 -10.62 5.42 -1.71
CA MET A 84 -11.59 6.42 -1.32
C MET A 84 -10.98 7.16 -0.14
N PRO A 85 -11.53 8.31 0.23
CA PRO A 85 -10.90 9.12 1.28
C PRO A 85 -10.65 8.38 2.58
N THR A 86 -11.43 7.35 2.86
CA THR A 86 -11.27 6.60 4.10
C THR A 86 -10.68 5.22 3.91
N ALA A 87 -10.19 4.90 2.71
CA ALA A 87 -9.64 3.57 2.44
C ALA A 87 -8.39 3.68 1.57
N ILE A 88 -7.26 3.39 2.17
CA ILE A 88 -5.97 3.48 1.49
C ILE A 88 -5.31 2.11 1.51
N PHE A 89 -4.76 1.70 0.38
CA PHE A 89 -4.11 0.40 0.26
C PHE A 89 -2.63 0.57 0.00
N LEU A 90 -1.81 -0.06 0.82
CA LEU A 90 -0.38 -0.14 0.56
C LEU A 90 -0.20 -1.25 -0.47
N MET A 91 0.32 -0.91 -1.63
CA MET A 91 0.30 -1.81 -2.77
C MET A 91 1.59 -2.51 -3.04
N SER A 92 2.70 -1.82 -2.85
CA SER A 92 4.00 -2.39 -3.17
C SER A 92 5.08 -1.65 -2.41
N ILE A 93 6.16 -2.35 -2.11
CA ILE A 93 7.33 -1.70 -1.52
C ILE A 93 8.55 -2.42 -2.07
N TYR A 94 9.56 -1.65 -2.43
CA TYR A 94 10.80 -2.23 -2.93
C TYR A 94 11.98 -1.41 -2.45
N ALA A 95 13.12 -2.05 -2.37
CA ALA A 95 14.36 -1.37 -2.03
C ALA A 95 14.92 -0.73 -3.29
N LYS A 96 15.23 0.56 -3.22
CA LYS A 96 15.71 1.29 -4.37
C LYS A 96 16.98 0.68 -4.95
N SER A 97 17.80 0.06 -4.11
CA SER A 97 19.04 -0.56 -4.56
C SER A 97 18.79 -1.84 -5.34
N GLU A 98 17.61 -2.43 -5.23
CA GLU A 98 17.33 -3.69 -5.90
C GLU A 98 16.40 -3.52 -7.08
N GLN A 99 15.69 -2.42 -7.14
CA GLN A 99 14.72 -2.20 -8.19
C GLN A 99 14.59 -0.69 -8.42
N VAL A 100 14.67 -0.28 -9.66
CA VAL A 100 14.67 1.14 -9.96
C VAL A 100 13.28 1.75 -9.82
N ASP A 101 12.27 1.04 -10.30
CA ASP A 101 10.94 1.61 -10.34
C ASP A 101 9.92 0.49 -10.51
N ILE A 102 8.65 0.87 -10.46
CA ILE A 102 7.55 -0.05 -10.72
C ILE A 102 6.79 0.52 -11.91
N SER A 103 6.37 -0.33 -12.81
CA SER A 103 5.71 0.14 -14.02
C SER A 103 4.24 0.43 -13.75
N ALA A 104 3.66 1.28 -14.60
CA ALA A 104 2.23 1.58 -14.51
C ALA A 104 1.40 0.31 -14.70
N GLU A 105 1.85 -0.57 -15.58
CA GLU A 105 1.15 -1.83 -15.80
C GLU A 105 1.08 -2.67 -14.53
N GLN A 106 2.19 -2.75 -13.82
CA GLN A 106 2.20 -3.51 -12.57
C GLN A 106 1.26 -2.90 -11.56
N ILE A 107 1.27 -1.58 -11.46
CA ILE A 107 0.38 -0.89 -10.52
C ILE A 107 -1.08 -1.17 -10.86
N LEU A 108 -1.44 -1.06 -12.14
CA LEU A 108 -2.81 -1.30 -12.55
C LEU A 108 -3.22 -2.75 -12.32
N GLN A 109 -2.29 -3.66 -12.50
CA GLN A 109 -2.56 -5.06 -12.26
C GLN A 109 -2.85 -5.32 -10.78
N ILE A 110 -2.10 -4.67 -9.90
CA ILE A 110 -2.35 -4.83 -8.48
C ILE A 110 -3.71 -4.26 -8.10
N ILE A 111 -4.07 -3.10 -8.67
CA ILE A 111 -5.38 -2.51 -8.41
C ILE A 111 -6.48 -3.44 -8.88
N SER A 112 -6.30 -4.04 -10.04
CA SER A 112 -7.27 -4.96 -10.58
C SER A 112 -7.49 -6.16 -9.67
N GLN A 113 -6.41 -6.74 -9.18
CA GLN A 113 -6.50 -7.86 -8.27
C GLN A 113 -7.16 -7.47 -6.96
N LEU A 114 -6.86 -6.28 -6.50
CA LEU A 114 -7.44 -5.76 -5.29
C LEU A 114 -8.94 -5.63 -5.41
N ASN A 115 -9.39 -5.04 -6.51
CA ASN A 115 -10.82 -4.84 -6.72
C ASN A 115 -11.55 -6.18 -6.83
N ASP A 116 -10.92 -7.13 -7.50
CA ASP A 116 -11.52 -8.46 -7.63
C ASP A 116 -11.67 -9.13 -6.28
N ALA A 117 -10.69 -8.96 -5.41
CA ALA A 117 -10.73 -9.60 -4.12
C ALA A 117 -11.74 -8.94 -3.20
N ILE A 118 -11.82 -7.62 -3.23
CA ILE A 118 -12.66 -6.92 -2.29
C ILE A 118 -14.14 -7.07 -2.61
N ILE A 119 -14.49 -6.86 -3.86
CA ILE A 119 -15.88 -6.89 -4.23
C ILE A 119 -16.54 -8.23 -4.02
N PRO A 120 -15.92 -9.32 -4.49
CA PRO A 120 -16.53 -10.63 -4.25
C PRO A 120 -16.66 -10.95 -2.78
N GLU A 121 -15.70 -10.55 -2.00
CA GLU A 121 -15.73 -10.82 -0.58
C GLU A 121 -16.89 -10.13 0.09
N GLU A 122 -17.11 -8.88 -0.25
CA GLU A 122 -18.23 -8.15 0.31
C GLU A 122 -19.54 -8.75 -0.08
N ILE A 123 -19.65 -9.15 -1.31
CA ILE A 123 -20.86 -9.78 -1.77
C ILE A 123 -21.12 -11.04 -1.02
N GLN A 124 -20.08 -11.84 -0.82
CA GLN A 124 -20.24 -13.07 -0.08
C GLN A 124 -20.72 -12.84 1.32
N ASP A 125 -20.18 -11.83 1.96
CA ASP A 125 -20.58 -11.52 3.32
C ASP A 125 -22.05 -11.20 3.37
N ARG A 126 -22.52 -10.44 2.43
CA ARG A 126 -23.89 -10.04 2.45
C ARG A 126 -24.81 -11.15 2.13
N GLU A 127 -24.45 -11.99 1.23
CA GLU A 127 -25.31 -12.99 0.86
C GLU A 127 -25.05 -14.20 1.50
N GLY A 128 -23.95 -14.21 2.13
CA GLY A 128 -23.66 -15.28 2.84
C GLY A 128 -24.23 -16.41 2.31
N SER A 129 -24.81 -16.25 2.16
CA SER A 129 -25.31 -17.03 1.78
C SER A 129 -25.79 -17.36 0.63
N ASP A 130 -26.05 -17.05 0.12
CA ASP A 130 -26.54 -17.33 -0.99
C ASP A 130 -25.92 -17.68 -1.95
N ARG A 131 -25.33 -17.48 -1.98
CA ARG A 131 -24.93 -17.73 -2.91
C ARG A 131 -24.91 -18.73 -3.40
N PRO A 132 -25.15 -19.10 -3.26
CA PRO A 132 -25.08 -19.93 -3.74
C PRO A 132 -25.30 -20.35 -4.73
N GLU A 133 -25.52 -20.10 -4.82
CA GLU A 133 -25.79 -20.41 -5.63
C GLU A 133 -25.31 -20.44 -6.26
N GLY A 134 -24.92 -20.11 -5.95
CA GLY A 134 -24.58 -20.05 -6.44
C GLY A 134 -24.57 -20.09 -6.50
#